data_295e094c4e2d1346898b02bdbb6be76e
#
_entry.id   295e094c4e2d1346898b02bdbb6be76e
#
_cell.length_a   1.000
_cell.length_b   1.000
_cell.length_c   1.000
_cell.angle_alpha   90.00
_cell.angle_beta   90.00
_cell.angle_gamma   90.00
#
_symmetry.space_group_name_H-M   'P 1'
#
loop_
_entity.id
_entity.type
_entity.pdbx_description
1 polymer ?
#
loop_
_entity_poly.entity_id
_entity_poly.type
_entity_poly.pdbx_seq_one_letter_code
_entity_poly.pdbx_strand_id
1 'polypeptide(L)'
;ILIIAGVVAAVLALAGYGFGSYYYSRGQVAERYEAAAKKSFKDSLEYQVWSDTKKEIKTSEVKYTDTKSTQAYSKSQLMSGERMQKVGRQFLIFPKWRVVVDPGTVDLTVNTADLNVTINGVSYATTDGNNYTAKLNHLYPGTYNFVASGKVNDQDITVSSEENVTSKTEVNLSVEYLSFTVKSNLKDGDLYVGGTKVGTLNSGKLDVNKVAVAGSSAVYVKKNFEDGSSIKTETLSIKKISEGQTVTLDADGVLDRDTADRLLTAAYGKFGSYASNHNTTPDGVSDIFLNGTDDTMYKDVTADIDRNTTGAKNRAADSISFSDVDVTEVVQTGEKTFKVTFTAVYDFYYGYDSKFKSSGDIKDKISWSCNVEYVGDDSDSSSSGSNYSDYRINGKAGESQKVSREDTVK
;
A
#
# COMPACT_ATOMS: atom_id res chain seq x y z
N ILE A 1 -14.40 -46.55 76.49
CA ILE A 1 -14.64 -45.32 75.71
C ILE A 1 -13.34 -44.87 74.98
N LEU A 2 -12.20 -44.78 75.64
CA LEU A 2 -10.91 -44.34 75.05
C LEU A 2 -10.43 -45.30 73.93
N ILE A 3 -10.59 -46.61 74.07
CA ILE A 3 -10.19 -47.59 73.04
C ILE A 3 -11.10 -47.45 71.79
N ILE A 4 -12.40 -47.27 71.98
CA ILE A 4 -13.35 -47.07 70.87
C ILE A 4 -13.03 -45.76 70.15
N ALA A 5 -12.77 -44.66 70.85
CA ALA A 5 -12.37 -43.38 70.25
C ALA A 5 -11.05 -43.49 69.48
N GLY A 6 -10.07 -44.27 70.00
CA GLY A 6 -8.82 -44.53 69.28
C GLY A 6 -9.00 -45.33 67.99
N VAL A 7 -9.85 -46.38 68.05
CA VAL A 7 -10.19 -47.16 66.82
C VAL A 7 -10.90 -46.31 65.76
N VAL A 8 -11.88 -45.51 66.20
CA VAL A 8 -12.59 -44.61 65.27
C VAL A 8 -11.62 -43.58 64.62
N ALA A 9 -10.75 -43.01 65.45
CA ALA A 9 -9.74 -42.04 64.91
C ALA A 9 -8.76 -42.76 63.97
N ALA A 10 -8.34 -43.96 64.19
CA ALA A 10 -7.48 -44.75 63.30
C ALA A 10 -8.20 -45.09 61.98
N VAL A 11 -9.46 -45.49 62.04
CA VAL A 11 -10.27 -45.73 60.80
C VAL A 11 -10.46 -44.47 59.97
N LEU A 12 -10.75 -43.36 60.62
CA LEU A 12 -10.84 -42.08 59.94
C LEU A 12 -9.52 -41.60 59.29
N ALA A 13 -8.40 -41.85 60.03
CA ALA A 13 -7.08 -41.53 59.49
C ALA A 13 -6.71 -42.41 58.29
N LEU A 14 -7.01 -43.71 58.32
CA LEU A 14 -6.78 -44.62 57.19
C LEU A 14 -7.69 -44.30 56.01
N ALA A 15 -8.98 -43.99 56.22
CA ALA A 15 -9.88 -43.57 55.19
C ALA A 15 -9.44 -42.23 54.55
N GLY A 16 -9.04 -41.24 55.38
CA GLY A 16 -8.47 -39.95 54.92
C GLY A 16 -7.17 -40.16 54.15
N TYR A 17 -6.29 -41.08 54.58
CA TYR A 17 -5.08 -41.39 53.83
C TYR A 17 -5.38 -42.07 52.49
N GLY A 18 -6.31 -43.03 52.48
CA GLY A 18 -6.74 -43.67 51.21
C GLY A 18 -7.33 -42.69 50.22
N PHE A 19 -8.27 -41.85 50.69
CA PHE A 19 -8.85 -40.81 49.87
C PHE A 19 -7.77 -39.81 49.39
N GLY A 20 -6.92 -39.32 50.25
CA GLY A 20 -5.84 -38.39 49.90
C GLY A 20 -4.84 -39.02 48.91
N SER A 21 -4.48 -40.31 49.11
CA SER A 21 -3.59 -41.03 48.18
C SER A 21 -4.19 -41.11 46.75
N TYR A 22 -5.50 -41.38 46.65
CA TYR A 22 -6.22 -41.35 45.37
C TYR A 22 -6.29 -39.94 44.82
N TYR A 23 -6.77 -38.95 45.60
CA TYR A 23 -6.96 -37.56 45.18
C TYR A 23 -5.67 -36.88 44.70
N TYR A 24 -4.55 -37.15 45.37
CA TYR A 24 -3.23 -36.60 45.01
C TYR A 24 -2.41 -37.53 44.10
N SER A 25 -3.01 -38.60 43.56
CA SER A 25 -2.34 -39.46 42.60
C SER A 25 -2.04 -38.73 41.28
N ARG A 26 -0.98 -39.20 40.57
CA ARG A 26 -0.56 -38.62 39.26
C ARG A 26 -1.72 -38.50 38.28
N GLY A 27 -2.55 -39.56 38.18
CA GLY A 27 -3.67 -39.60 37.24
C GLY A 27 -4.78 -38.61 37.57
N GLN A 28 -5.12 -38.44 38.85
CA GLN A 28 -6.15 -37.51 39.30
C GLN A 28 -5.70 -36.04 39.18
N VAL A 29 -4.42 -35.75 39.39
CA VAL A 29 -3.87 -34.40 39.16
C VAL A 29 -3.82 -34.08 37.66
N ALA A 30 -3.45 -35.03 36.80
CA ALA A 30 -3.47 -34.87 35.36
C ALA A 30 -4.88 -34.59 34.81
N GLU A 31 -5.90 -35.30 35.35
CA GLU A 31 -7.30 -35.06 34.97
C GLU A 31 -7.80 -33.66 35.36
N ARG A 32 -7.46 -33.21 36.58
CA ARG A 32 -7.80 -31.85 37.03
C ARG A 32 -7.08 -30.78 36.26
N TYR A 33 -5.80 -30.99 35.90
CA TYR A 33 -5.10 -30.10 34.99
C TYR A 33 -5.82 -29.99 33.65
N GLU A 34 -6.16 -31.13 33.02
CA GLU A 34 -6.86 -31.12 31.71
C GLU A 34 -8.22 -30.43 31.82
N ALA A 35 -8.99 -30.67 32.88
CA ALA A 35 -10.27 -29.97 33.10
C ALA A 35 -10.08 -28.46 33.30
N ALA A 36 -9.06 -28.02 34.05
CA ALA A 36 -8.73 -26.64 34.25
C ALA A 36 -8.26 -25.96 32.94
N ALA A 37 -7.43 -26.66 32.16
CA ALA A 37 -6.94 -26.17 30.88
C ALA A 37 -8.06 -26.02 29.82
N LYS A 38 -9.04 -26.91 29.83
CA LYS A 38 -10.26 -26.77 28.99
C LYS A 38 -11.11 -25.57 29.40
N LYS A 39 -11.08 -25.17 30.66
CA LYS A 39 -11.82 -23.99 31.15
C LYS A 39 -11.10 -22.70 30.78
N SER A 40 -9.82 -22.58 31.14
CA SER A 40 -8.95 -21.47 30.72
C SER A 40 -7.47 -21.79 30.90
N PHE A 41 -6.61 -21.16 30.13
CA PHE A 41 -5.18 -21.21 30.33
C PHE A 41 -4.78 -20.80 31.76
N LYS A 42 -5.40 -19.74 32.30
CA LYS A 42 -5.12 -19.24 33.66
C LYS A 42 -5.44 -20.26 34.76
N ASP A 43 -6.56 -20.96 34.61
CA ASP A 43 -6.96 -22.00 35.59
C ASP A 43 -5.98 -23.17 35.58
N SER A 44 -5.36 -23.48 34.45
CA SER A 44 -4.36 -24.53 34.32
C SER A 44 -3.04 -24.22 35.04
N LEU A 45 -2.70 -22.93 35.25
CA LEU A 45 -1.45 -22.51 35.88
C LEU A 45 -1.31 -23.02 37.33
N GLU A 46 -2.42 -23.24 38.05
CA GLU A 46 -2.42 -23.82 39.38
C GLU A 46 -1.72 -25.18 39.43
N TYR A 47 -1.72 -25.91 38.32
CA TYR A 47 -1.12 -27.25 38.22
C TYR A 47 0.27 -27.23 37.56
N GLN A 48 0.84 -26.05 37.26
CA GLN A 48 2.07 -25.90 36.50
C GLN A 48 3.21 -25.31 37.34
N VAL A 49 4.43 -25.70 37.01
CA VAL A 49 5.66 -25.15 37.57
C VAL A 49 6.73 -25.01 36.51
N TRP A 50 7.63 -24.06 36.69
CA TRP A 50 8.81 -23.97 35.85
C TRP A 50 9.72 -25.19 36.05
N SER A 51 10.30 -25.72 34.96
CA SER A 51 11.13 -26.93 35.01
C SER A 51 12.45 -26.74 35.77
N ASP A 52 13.01 -25.51 35.69
CA ASP A 52 14.29 -25.15 36.31
C ASP A 52 14.17 -24.86 37.81
N THR A 53 13.22 -24.03 38.19
CA THR A 53 13.06 -23.57 39.59
C THR A 53 12.11 -24.40 40.42
N LYS A 54 11.25 -25.22 39.79
CA LYS A 54 10.12 -25.95 40.41
C LYS A 54 9.12 -25.04 41.15
N LYS A 55 9.18 -23.71 40.87
CA LYS A 55 8.23 -22.73 41.41
C LYS A 55 6.96 -22.66 40.56
N GLU A 56 5.84 -22.35 41.22
CA GLU A 56 4.55 -22.19 40.57
C GLU A 56 4.59 -21.02 39.59
N ILE A 57 3.97 -21.20 38.41
CA ILE A 57 3.89 -20.18 37.38
C ILE A 57 2.82 -19.15 37.74
N LYS A 58 3.20 -17.91 37.94
CA LYS A 58 2.28 -16.84 38.31
C LYS A 58 1.64 -16.22 37.06
N THR A 59 0.41 -15.76 37.18
CA THR A 59 -0.30 -15.05 36.09
C THR A 59 0.47 -13.82 35.59
N SER A 60 1.22 -13.13 36.46
CA SER A 60 2.05 -11.98 36.08
C SER A 60 3.25 -12.36 35.20
N GLU A 61 3.74 -13.60 35.29
CA GLU A 61 4.88 -14.09 34.51
C GLU A 61 4.46 -14.46 33.07
N VAL A 62 3.16 -14.69 32.83
CA VAL A 62 2.60 -15.08 31.53
C VAL A 62 1.83 -13.94 30.86
N LYS A 63 2.07 -12.68 31.25
CA LYS A 63 1.32 -11.51 30.76
C LYS A 63 1.48 -11.27 29.25
N TYR A 64 2.60 -11.74 28.66
CA TYR A 64 2.87 -11.64 27.23
C TYR A 64 2.43 -12.85 26.42
N THR A 65 1.99 -13.93 27.07
CA THR A 65 1.62 -15.18 26.41
C THR A 65 0.30 -15.02 25.66
N ASP A 66 0.26 -15.41 24.39
CA ASP A 66 -1.01 -15.57 23.68
C ASP A 66 -1.71 -16.85 24.19
N THR A 67 -2.69 -16.63 25.06
CA THR A 67 -3.44 -17.71 25.69
C THR A 67 -4.33 -18.50 24.73
N LYS A 68 -4.55 -18.00 23.51
CA LYS A 68 -5.34 -18.70 22.49
C LYS A 68 -4.50 -19.69 21.68
N SER A 69 -3.20 -19.46 21.57
CA SER A 69 -2.27 -20.31 20.82
C SER A 69 -1.58 -21.36 21.72
N THR A 70 -1.73 -21.29 23.06
CA THR A 70 -1.13 -22.26 23.99
C THR A 70 -1.86 -23.58 23.93
N GLN A 71 -1.12 -24.63 23.58
CA GLN A 71 -1.67 -25.97 23.53
C GLN A 71 -1.67 -26.63 24.93
N ALA A 72 -2.86 -27.01 25.40
CA ALA A 72 -3.00 -27.78 26.64
C ALA A 72 -2.63 -29.28 26.44
N TYR A 73 -2.02 -29.88 27.42
CA TYR A 73 -1.76 -31.32 27.41
C TYR A 73 -2.99 -32.10 27.85
N SER A 74 -3.30 -33.18 27.14
CA SER A 74 -4.31 -34.15 27.60
C SER A 74 -3.77 -35.02 28.75
N LYS A 75 -4.69 -35.63 29.54
CA LYS A 75 -4.34 -36.59 30.57
C LYS A 75 -3.46 -37.71 30.02
N SER A 76 -3.78 -38.26 28.84
CA SER A 76 -3.00 -39.33 28.22
C SER A 76 -1.55 -38.90 27.90
N GLN A 77 -1.36 -37.71 27.35
CA GLN A 77 -0.02 -37.14 27.08
C GLN A 77 0.79 -36.93 28.36
N LEU A 78 0.15 -36.48 29.44
CA LEU A 78 0.81 -36.32 30.76
C LEU A 78 1.16 -37.62 31.42
N MET A 79 0.35 -38.69 31.23
CA MET A 79 0.60 -40.00 31.81
C MET A 79 1.69 -40.77 31.06
N SER A 80 1.78 -40.61 29.73
CA SER A 80 2.81 -41.29 28.90
C SER A 80 4.13 -40.51 28.83
N GLY A 81 4.13 -39.20 29.14
CA GLY A 81 5.31 -38.33 29.05
C GLY A 81 5.97 -38.03 30.39
N GLU A 82 7.10 -37.32 30.35
CA GLU A 82 7.90 -36.92 31.50
C GLU A 82 7.50 -35.55 32.08
N ARG A 83 6.52 -34.85 31.47
CA ARG A 83 6.13 -33.50 31.88
C ARG A 83 5.39 -33.46 33.22
N MET A 84 4.77 -34.55 33.68
CA MET A 84 4.15 -34.63 34.99
C MET A 84 5.16 -35.17 36.03
N GLN A 85 5.69 -34.26 36.83
CA GLN A 85 6.74 -34.56 37.81
C GLN A 85 6.27 -34.36 39.26
N LYS A 86 6.88 -35.12 40.20
CA LYS A 86 6.72 -34.93 41.64
C LYS A 86 7.65 -33.80 42.10
N VAL A 87 7.06 -32.64 42.47
CA VAL A 87 7.83 -31.45 42.88
C VAL A 87 7.89 -31.22 44.38
N GLY A 88 7.36 -32.17 45.18
CA GLY A 88 7.34 -32.08 46.63
C GLY A 88 6.29 -32.96 47.25
N ARG A 89 5.82 -32.57 48.44
CA ARG A 89 4.74 -33.24 49.19
C ARG A 89 3.64 -32.26 49.55
N GLN A 90 2.38 -32.71 49.50
CA GLN A 90 1.21 -32.03 50.02
C GLN A 90 0.88 -32.57 51.40
N PHE A 91 0.61 -31.67 52.35
CA PHE A 91 0.37 -32.04 53.73
C PHE A 91 1.44 -33.00 54.33
N LEU A 92 2.70 -32.84 53.89
CA LEU A 92 3.88 -33.66 54.29
C LEU A 92 3.83 -35.12 53.84
N ILE A 93 2.69 -35.70 53.51
CA ILE A 93 2.49 -37.14 53.26
C ILE A 93 2.18 -37.46 51.80
N PHE A 94 1.35 -36.67 51.11
CA PHE A 94 0.93 -36.96 49.73
C PHE A 94 1.90 -36.39 48.71
N PRO A 95 2.11 -37.04 47.54
CA PRO A 95 2.96 -36.51 46.51
C PRO A 95 2.32 -35.25 45.91
N LYS A 96 3.10 -34.16 45.69
CA LYS A 96 2.69 -32.95 44.93
C LYS A 96 3.13 -33.13 43.50
N TRP A 97 2.19 -33.55 42.63
CA TRP A 97 2.42 -33.66 41.17
C TRP A 97 2.12 -32.36 40.50
N ARG A 98 2.97 -31.95 39.53
CA ARG A 98 2.81 -30.75 38.72
C ARG A 98 3.24 -31.01 37.27
N VAL A 99 2.65 -30.29 36.33
CA VAL A 99 3.11 -30.23 34.96
C VAL A 99 4.31 -29.29 34.92
N VAL A 100 5.46 -29.78 34.48
CA VAL A 100 6.67 -28.96 34.34
C VAL A 100 6.71 -28.33 32.96
N VAL A 101 7.00 -27.02 32.90
CA VAL A 101 7.07 -26.20 31.70
C VAL A 101 8.50 -25.67 31.59
N ASP A 102 9.14 -25.93 30.45
CA ASP A 102 10.47 -25.40 30.16
C ASP A 102 10.36 -23.95 29.81
N PRO A 103 11.02 -23.00 30.49
CA PRO A 103 10.93 -21.59 30.19
C PRO A 103 11.69 -21.27 28.93
N GLY A 104 11.07 -20.48 28.04
CA GLY A 104 11.76 -19.81 26.94
C GLY A 104 12.54 -18.60 27.44
N THR A 105 13.58 -18.24 26.71
CA THR A 105 14.40 -17.04 26.93
C THR A 105 14.56 -16.28 25.63
N VAL A 106 14.45 -14.96 25.66
CA VAL A 106 14.67 -14.11 24.50
C VAL A 106 15.77 -13.10 24.80
N ASP A 107 16.77 -13.06 23.93
CA ASP A 107 17.75 -11.98 23.85
C ASP A 107 17.25 -11.00 22.76
N LEU A 108 16.68 -9.87 23.19
CA LEU A 108 16.09 -8.83 22.32
C LEU A 108 17.11 -7.74 22.08
N THR A 109 17.27 -7.33 20.82
CA THR A 109 18.09 -6.18 20.40
C THR A 109 17.30 -5.20 19.56
N VAL A 110 17.50 -3.89 19.78
CA VAL A 110 16.92 -2.81 19.00
C VAL A 110 17.99 -1.75 18.78
N ASN A 111 18.24 -1.36 17.52
CA ASN A 111 19.35 -0.45 17.18
C ASN A 111 18.96 1.03 17.21
N THR A 112 17.75 1.39 17.66
CA THR A 112 17.22 2.76 17.55
C THR A 112 16.59 3.15 18.89
N ALA A 113 16.89 4.36 19.35
CA ALA A 113 16.32 4.97 20.54
C ALA A 113 14.86 5.39 20.35
N ASP A 114 14.16 5.62 21.46
CA ASP A 114 12.81 6.20 21.54
C ASP A 114 11.71 5.37 20.84
N LEU A 115 11.95 4.08 20.61
CA LEU A 115 10.93 3.15 20.11
C LEU A 115 10.22 2.46 21.27
N ASN A 116 8.89 2.40 21.18
CA ASN A 116 8.06 1.61 22.10
C ASN A 116 8.09 0.15 21.67
N VAL A 117 8.60 -0.71 22.54
CA VAL A 117 8.63 -2.16 22.33
C VAL A 117 7.40 -2.80 22.96
N THR A 118 6.67 -3.58 22.18
CA THR A 118 5.54 -4.39 22.63
C THR A 118 5.77 -5.87 22.33
N ILE A 119 5.18 -6.73 23.15
CA ILE A 119 5.21 -8.19 23.01
C ILE A 119 3.76 -8.67 23.03
N ASN A 120 3.28 -9.26 21.93
CA ASN A 120 1.88 -9.61 21.72
C ASN A 120 0.91 -8.46 22.04
N GLY A 121 1.31 -7.22 21.65
CA GLY A 121 0.52 -6.00 21.86
C GLY A 121 0.58 -5.43 23.29
N VAL A 122 1.27 -6.10 24.22
CA VAL A 122 1.48 -5.60 25.59
C VAL A 122 2.78 -4.81 25.67
N SER A 123 2.73 -3.57 26.14
CA SER A 123 3.93 -2.74 26.30
C SER A 123 4.97 -3.42 27.20
N TYR A 124 6.22 -3.42 26.71
CA TYR A 124 7.36 -3.98 27.42
C TYR A 124 8.31 -2.87 27.92
N ALA A 125 8.84 -2.03 27.01
CA ALA A 125 9.78 -0.97 27.31
C ALA A 125 9.80 0.10 26.22
N THR A 126 10.41 1.23 26.50
CA THR A 126 10.87 2.19 25.48
C THR A 126 12.38 2.09 25.40
N THR A 127 12.93 2.06 24.19
CA THR A 127 14.37 1.98 23.98
C THR A 127 15.07 3.27 24.41
N ASP A 128 16.14 3.19 25.19
CA ASP A 128 16.86 4.31 25.78
C ASP A 128 18.16 4.68 25.02
N GLY A 129 18.43 4.01 23.89
CA GLY A 129 19.61 4.25 23.07
C GLY A 129 19.63 3.43 21.78
N ASN A 130 20.65 3.72 20.95
CA ASN A 130 20.81 3.07 19.63
C ASN A 130 21.35 1.63 19.67
N ASN A 131 21.54 1.07 20.85
CA ASN A 131 21.97 -0.32 21.06
C ASN A 131 21.22 -0.90 22.26
N TYR A 132 19.90 -0.75 22.27
CA TYR A 132 19.08 -1.31 23.34
C TYR A 132 19.12 -2.83 23.31
N THR A 133 19.38 -3.43 24.47
CA THR A 133 19.36 -4.88 24.65
C THR A 133 18.53 -5.24 25.87
N ALA A 134 17.75 -6.29 25.77
CA ALA A 134 16.97 -6.80 26.89
C ALA A 134 16.96 -8.32 26.89
N LYS A 135 17.00 -8.91 28.07
CA LYS A 135 16.87 -10.34 28.27
C LYS A 135 15.56 -10.67 28.94
N LEU A 136 14.67 -11.35 28.24
CA LEU A 136 13.43 -11.86 28.79
C LEU A 136 13.65 -13.33 29.22
N ASN A 137 13.48 -13.60 30.49
CA ASN A 137 13.57 -14.94 31.05
C ASN A 137 12.17 -15.44 31.42
N HIS A 138 12.00 -16.75 31.48
CA HIS A 138 10.75 -17.41 31.90
C HIS A 138 9.55 -16.97 31.05
N LEU A 139 9.71 -16.94 29.71
CA LEU A 139 8.58 -16.86 28.81
C LEU A 139 7.92 -18.25 28.70
N TYR A 140 6.60 -18.28 28.74
CA TYR A 140 5.86 -19.52 28.52
C TYR A 140 6.05 -19.96 27.06
N PRO A 141 6.28 -21.26 26.75
CA PRO A 141 6.48 -21.70 25.36
C PRO A 141 5.32 -21.32 24.45
N GLY A 142 5.60 -20.71 23.31
CA GLY A 142 4.57 -20.29 22.36
C GLY A 142 5.09 -19.30 21.34
N THR A 143 4.21 -18.84 20.45
CA THR A 143 4.50 -17.83 19.45
C THR A 143 4.33 -16.44 20.03
N TYR A 144 5.30 -15.57 19.75
CA TYR A 144 5.34 -14.20 20.23
C TYR A 144 5.59 -13.25 19.07
N ASN A 145 4.78 -12.18 18.97
CA ASN A 145 5.02 -11.08 18.07
C ASN A 145 5.69 -9.92 18.83
N PHE A 146 6.96 -9.69 18.52
CA PHE A 146 7.76 -8.58 19.04
C PHE A 146 7.64 -7.41 18.07
N VAL A 147 7.30 -6.23 18.56
CA VAL A 147 7.15 -5.03 17.73
C VAL A 147 7.87 -3.86 18.40
N ALA A 148 8.72 -3.16 17.64
CA ALA A 148 9.25 -1.86 18.00
C ALA A 148 8.65 -0.80 17.09
N SER A 149 8.04 0.24 17.66
CA SER A 149 7.37 1.30 16.89
C SER A 149 7.60 2.67 17.51
N GLY A 150 7.66 3.69 16.67
CA GLY A 150 7.89 5.08 17.08
C GLY A 150 8.18 5.98 15.89
N LYS A 151 8.73 7.17 16.17
CA LYS A 151 9.17 8.12 15.14
C LYS A 151 10.69 8.16 15.05
N VAL A 152 11.20 8.06 13.83
CA VAL A 152 12.62 8.24 13.51
C VAL A 152 12.70 9.27 12.38
N ASN A 153 13.35 10.42 12.65
CA ASN A 153 13.39 11.56 11.72
C ASN A 153 12.01 11.95 11.18
N ASP A 154 11.04 12.09 12.08
CA ASP A 154 9.62 12.38 11.80
C ASP A 154 8.85 11.31 11.01
N GLN A 155 9.49 10.19 10.68
CA GLN A 155 8.85 9.06 10.03
C GLN A 155 8.33 8.05 11.04
N ASP A 156 7.08 7.60 10.85
CA ASP A 156 6.52 6.52 11.64
C ASP A 156 7.15 5.19 11.20
N ILE A 157 7.85 4.54 12.12
CA ILE A 157 8.53 3.26 11.91
C ILE A 157 7.87 2.18 12.75
N THR A 158 7.70 1.01 12.15
CA THR A 158 7.30 -0.22 12.84
C THR A 158 8.14 -1.37 12.31
N VAL A 159 8.90 -2.00 13.21
CA VAL A 159 9.64 -3.24 12.94
C VAL A 159 9.04 -4.35 13.77
N SER A 160 8.82 -5.52 13.19
CA SER A 160 8.26 -6.66 13.89
C SER A 160 8.99 -7.97 13.56
N SER A 161 9.02 -8.88 14.53
CA SER A 161 9.46 -10.26 14.37
C SER A 161 8.50 -11.18 15.10
N GLU A 162 8.07 -12.26 14.43
CA GLU A 162 7.26 -13.31 15.03
C GLU A 162 8.14 -14.53 15.25
N GLU A 163 8.25 -14.96 16.52
CA GLU A 163 9.14 -16.05 16.92
C GLU A 163 8.42 -17.10 17.75
N ASN A 164 8.74 -18.36 17.49
CA ASN A 164 8.30 -19.49 18.35
C ASN A 164 9.34 -19.72 19.46
N VAL A 165 9.03 -19.21 20.64
CA VAL A 165 9.92 -19.24 21.81
C VAL A 165 9.68 -20.52 22.60
N THR A 166 10.52 -21.53 22.39
CA THR A 166 10.52 -22.79 23.12
C THR A 166 11.83 -23.06 23.89
N SER A 167 12.85 -22.24 23.59
CA SER A 167 14.18 -22.29 24.19
C SER A 167 14.81 -20.91 24.14
N LYS A 168 16.15 -20.81 24.07
CA LYS A 168 16.84 -19.54 23.82
C LYS A 168 16.58 -19.10 22.37
N THR A 169 16.05 -17.88 22.22
CA THR A 169 15.70 -17.27 20.94
C THR A 169 16.36 -15.86 20.88
N GLU A 170 16.85 -15.47 19.73
CA GLU A 170 17.37 -14.13 19.48
C GLU A 170 16.36 -13.35 18.63
N VAL A 171 16.02 -12.13 19.07
CA VAL A 171 15.08 -11.24 18.39
C VAL A 171 15.80 -9.94 18.06
N ASN A 172 15.87 -9.60 16.78
CA ASN A 172 16.47 -8.35 16.30
C ASN A 172 15.42 -7.46 15.64
N LEU A 173 15.14 -6.30 16.24
CA LEU A 173 14.23 -5.29 15.76
C LEU A 173 15.02 -4.07 15.28
N SER A 174 15.82 -4.24 14.23
CA SER A 174 16.66 -3.18 13.68
C SER A 174 15.93 -2.33 12.65
N VAL A 175 16.03 -1.00 12.80
CA VAL A 175 15.67 -0.03 11.77
C VAL A 175 16.82 0.04 10.78
N GLU A 176 16.52 -0.04 9.51
CA GLU A 176 17.49 0.10 8.43
C GLU A 176 17.41 1.49 7.81
N TYR A 177 18.50 1.96 7.19
CA TYR A 177 18.53 3.21 6.44
C TYR A 177 18.89 2.91 5.00
N LEU A 178 18.15 3.52 4.08
CA LEU A 178 18.31 3.28 2.65
C LEU A 178 18.36 4.60 1.89
N SER A 179 19.25 4.69 0.90
CA SER A 179 19.31 5.77 -0.08
C SER A 179 18.99 5.21 -1.46
N PHE A 180 18.10 5.85 -2.21
CA PHE A 180 17.69 5.41 -3.55
C PHE A 180 17.10 6.57 -4.34
N THR A 181 16.95 6.41 -5.66
CA THR A 181 16.31 7.40 -6.52
C THR A 181 14.95 6.89 -6.96
N VAL A 182 13.93 7.75 -6.90
CA VAL A 182 12.60 7.46 -7.48
C VAL A 182 12.42 8.26 -8.76
N LYS A 183 11.90 7.59 -9.80
CA LYS A 183 11.33 8.21 -11.00
C LYS A 183 9.85 7.88 -11.09
N SER A 184 9.04 8.82 -11.60
CA SER A 184 7.60 8.62 -11.80
C SER A 184 7.06 9.53 -12.91
N ASN A 185 6.02 9.07 -13.58
CA ASN A 185 5.21 9.90 -14.50
C ASN A 185 4.36 10.95 -13.74
N LEU A 186 4.19 10.81 -12.42
CA LEU A 186 3.60 11.82 -11.53
C LEU A 186 4.66 12.89 -11.19
N LYS A 187 4.86 13.86 -12.09
CA LYS A 187 6.00 14.79 -12.10
C LYS A 187 6.22 15.57 -10.79
N ASP A 188 5.18 15.89 -10.06
CA ASP A 188 5.13 16.65 -8.80
C ASP A 188 4.40 15.87 -7.70
N GLY A 189 4.36 14.55 -7.82
CA GLY A 189 3.80 13.65 -6.82
C GLY A 189 4.63 13.59 -5.53
N ASP A 190 3.98 13.25 -4.44
CA ASP A 190 4.60 13.05 -3.13
C ASP A 190 5.03 11.59 -2.97
N LEU A 191 6.29 11.37 -2.60
CA LEU A 191 6.81 10.06 -2.26
C LEU A 191 6.47 9.71 -0.81
N TYR A 192 5.94 8.51 -0.62
CA TYR A 192 5.65 7.92 0.69
C TYR A 192 6.50 6.66 0.91
N VAL A 193 7.04 6.54 2.11
CA VAL A 193 7.75 5.34 2.61
C VAL A 193 7.15 4.98 3.96
N GLY A 194 6.62 3.77 4.10
CA GLY A 194 5.96 3.33 5.32
C GLY A 194 4.74 4.17 5.73
N GLY A 195 4.08 4.82 4.75
CA GLY A 195 2.93 5.70 4.99
C GLY A 195 3.28 7.15 5.32
N THR A 196 4.57 7.48 5.51
CA THR A 196 5.04 8.83 5.78
C THR A 196 5.56 9.49 4.50
N LYS A 197 5.18 10.75 4.25
CA LYS A 197 5.71 11.54 3.14
C LYS A 197 7.19 11.85 3.38
N VAL A 198 8.04 11.48 2.42
CA VAL A 198 9.51 11.67 2.48
C VAL A 198 9.96 12.87 1.66
N GLY A 199 9.20 13.24 0.65
CA GLY A 199 9.50 14.36 -0.21
C GLY A 199 8.54 14.45 -1.39
N THR A 200 8.74 15.49 -2.21
CA THR A 200 7.96 15.72 -3.44
C THR A 200 8.90 15.58 -4.65
N LEU A 201 8.47 14.90 -5.68
CA LEU A 201 9.22 14.74 -6.91
C LEU A 201 9.35 16.09 -7.64
N ASN A 202 10.52 16.34 -8.18
CA ASN A 202 10.76 17.47 -9.07
C ASN A 202 10.90 16.93 -10.50
N SER A 203 9.99 17.33 -11.38
CA SER A 203 9.95 16.86 -12.77
C SER A 203 10.00 15.33 -12.88
N GLY A 204 9.32 14.64 -11.96
CA GLY A 204 9.24 13.17 -11.93
C GLY A 204 10.44 12.47 -11.32
N LYS A 205 11.33 13.17 -10.60
CA LYS A 205 12.50 12.57 -9.94
C LYS A 205 12.64 13.03 -8.50
N LEU A 206 13.05 12.11 -7.61
CA LEU A 206 13.47 12.42 -6.24
C LEU A 206 14.63 11.52 -5.83
N ASP A 207 15.72 12.11 -5.35
CA ASP A 207 16.83 11.40 -4.72
C ASP A 207 16.59 11.33 -3.20
N VAL A 208 16.38 10.14 -2.68
CA VAL A 208 16.11 9.86 -1.27
C VAL A 208 17.43 9.53 -0.57
N ASN A 209 17.75 10.27 0.49
CA ASN A 209 18.99 10.08 1.24
C ASN A 209 18.70 9.58 2.66
N LYS A 210 19.18 8.38 3.01
CA LYS A 210 19.15 7.79 4.37
C LYS A 210 17.77 7.86 5.02
N VAL A 211 16.72 7.44 4.28
CA VAL A 211 15.40 7.27 4.87
C VAL A 211 15.39 6.06 5.80
N ALA A 212 14.81 6.23 6.98
CA ALA A 212 14.61 5.11 7.90
C ALA A 212 13.54 4.17 7.37
N VAL A 213 13.82 2.86 7.34
CA VAL A 213 12.91 1.85 6.78
C VAL A 213 12.76 0.65 7.72
N ALA A 214 11.58 0.06 7.71
CA ALA A 214 11.34 -1.26 8.24
C ALA A 214 11.15 -2.24 7.09
N GLY A 215 11.47 -3.50 7.28
CA GLY A 215 11.38 -4.51 6.22
C GLY A 215 10.00 -4.71 5.59
N SER A 216 8.93 -4.18 6.22
CA SER A 216 7.55 -4.16 5.70
C SER A 216 7.15 -2.81 5.09
N SER A 217 8.04 -1.82 5.05
CA SER A 217 7.72 -0.50 4.51
C SER A 217 7.30 -0.58 3.04
N ALA A 218 6.18 0.07 2.74
CA ALA A 218 5.66 0.23 1.39
C ALA A 218 6.17 1.54 0.79
N VAL A 219 6.51 1.55 -0.50
CA VAL A 219 6.98 2.73 -1.24
C VAL A 219 6.02 3.00 -2.38
N TYR A 220 5.52 4.22 -2.49
CA TYR A 220 4.63 4.65 -3.56
C TYR A 220 4.68 6.17 -3.74
N VAL A 221 4.28 6.62 -4.92
CA VAL A 221 4.06 8.05 -5.21
C VAL A 221 2.56 8.32 -5.24
N LYS A 222 2.14 9.42 -4.63
CA LYS A 222 0.75 9.90 -4.64
C LYS A 222 0.71 11.36 -5.03
N LYS A 223 -0.23 11.73 -5.89
CA LYS A 223 -0.55 13.12 -6.23
C LYS A 223 -1.99 13.42 -5.84
N ASN A 224 -2.19 14.54 -5.15
CA ASN A 224 -3.51 15.07 -4.84
C ASN A 224 -3.78 16.28 -5.76
N PHE A 225 -5.04 16.48 -6.16
CA PHE A 225 -5.46 17.54 -7.05
C PHE A 225 -6.38 18.54 -6.33
N GLU A 226 -6.54 19.72 -6.93
CA GLU A 226 -7.39 20.81 -6.37
C GLU A 226 -8.87 20.44 -6.32
N ASP A 227 -9.34 19.56 -7.21
CA ASP A 227 -10.71 19.02 -7.22
C ASP A 227 -10.99 18.02 -6.10
N GLY A 228 -9.98 17.69 -5.28
CA GLY A 228 -10.06 16.72 -4.19
C GLY A 228 -9.81 15.27 -4.61
N SER A 229 -9.63 15.00 -5.90
CA SER A 229 -9.24 13.68 -6.39
C SER A 229 -7.76 13.38 -6.10
N SER A 230 -7.34 12.13 -6.23
CA SER A 230 -5.94 11.74 -6.10
C SER A 230 -5.62 10.50 -6.90
N ILE A 231 -4.39 10.43 -7.40
CA ILE A 231 -3.83 9.27 -8.09
C ILE A 231 -2.65 8.70 -7.30
N LYS A 232 -2.47 7.40 -7.35
CA LYS A 232 -1.41 6.70 -6.64
C LYS A 232 -0.81 5.62 -7.54
N THR A 233 0.52 5.49 -7.50
CA THR A 233 1.22 4.39 -8.18
C THR A 233 0.96 3.06 -7.48
N GLU A 234 1.26 1.96 -8.13
CA GLU A 234 1.37 0.69 -7.44
C GLU A 234 2.36 0.78 -6.27
N THR A 235 2.13 -0.09 -5.29
CA THR A 235 2.94 -0.13 -4.08
C THR A 235 4.10 -1.11 -4.24
N LEU A 236 5.33 -0.63 -4.09
CA LEU A 236 6.54 -1.44 -4.07
C LEU A 236 6.97 -1.72 -2.62
N SER A 237 7.34 -2.97 -2.32
CA SER A 237 7.96 -3.28 -1.02
C SER A 237 9.40 -2.76 -0.98
N ILE A 238 9.80 -2.13 0.13
CA ILE A 238 11.17 -1.63 0.35
C ILE A 238 12.22 -2.74 0.21
N LYS A 239 11.89 -3.99 0.53
CA LYS A 239 12.78 -5.16 0.36
C LYS A 239 13.24 -5.40 -1.08
N LYS A 240 12.54 -4.83 -2.05
CA LYS A 240 12.89 -4.93 -3.48
C LYS A 240 13.79 -3.77 -3.95
N ILE A 241 14.17 -2.88 -3.06
CA ILE A 241 15.00 -1.70 -3.36
C ILE A 241 16.36 -1.88 -2.70
N SER A 242 17.43 -1.76 -3.48
CA SER A 242 18.82 -1.81 -2.99
C SER A 242 19.38 -0.39 -2.79
N GLU A 243 20.43 -0.29 -1.96
CA GLU A 243 21.15 0.98 -1.76
C GLU A 243 21.64 1.55 -3.09
N GLY A 244 21.37 2.83 -3.33
CA GLY A 244 21.75 3.57 -4.55
C GLY A 244 20.94 3.22 -5.81
N GLN A 245 19.92 2.34 -5.72
CA GLN A 245 19.12 1.93 -6.87
C GLN A 245 18.21 3.06 -7.36
N THR A 246 17.97 3.12 -8.68
CA THR A 246 16.88 3.90 -9.26
C THR A 246 15.69 2.97 -9.48
N VAL A 247 14.53 3.35 -8.93
CA VAL A 247 13.25 2.66 -9.12
C VAL A 247 12.28 3.54 -9.87
N THR A 248 11.48 2.95 -10.75
CA THR A 248 10.40 3.65 -11.47
C THR A 248 9.07 3.22 -10.85
N LEU A 249 8.27 4.21 -10.48
CA LEU A 249 6.94 4.05 -9.89
C LEU A 249 5.97 4.90 -10.72
N ASP A 250 5.40 4.31 -11.76
CA ASP A 250 4.45 4.97 -12.63
C ASP A 250 3.01 4.64 -12.22
N ALA A 251 2.11 5.59 -12.43
CA ALA A 251 0.67 5.39 -12.30
C ALA A 251 0.06 5.17 -13.68
N ASP A 252 -0.96 4.32 -13.74
CA ASP A 252 -1.72 4.08 -14.95
C ASP A 252 -2.60 5.29 -15.31
N GLY A 253 -2.95 5.41 -16.59
CA GLY A 253 -3.84 6.46 -17.07
C GLY A 253 -3.25 7.89 -17.04
N VAL A 254 -1.94 8.06 -16.90
CA VAL A 254 -1.28 9.37 -16.98
C VAL A 254 -0.92 9.69 -18.41
N LEU A 255 -1.54 10.74 -18.96
CA LEU A 255 -1.32 11.19 -20.34
C LEU A 255 0.09 11.79 -20.51
N ASP A 256 0.89 11.19 -21.36
CA ASP A 256 2.18 11.74 -21.80
C ASP A 256 2.02 12.61 -23.05
N ARG A 257 3.08 13.35 -23.40
CA ARG A 257 3.09 14.28 -24.55
C ARG A 257 2.89 13.54 -25.88
N ASP A 258 3.56 12.40 -26.05
CA ASP A 258 3.52 11.66 -27.33
C ASP A 258 2.13 11.04 -27.57
N THR A 259 1.48 10.59 -26.51
CA THR A 259 0.10 10.07 -26.56
C THR A 259 -0.90 11.19 -26.84
N ALA A 260 -0.73 12.37 -26.20
CA ALA A 260 -1.54 13.56 -26.47
C ALA A 260 -1.38 14.02 -27.92
N ASP A 261 -0.16 14.01 -28.45
CA ASP A 261 0.13 14.39 -29.83
C ASP A 261 -0.57 13.46 -30.84
N ARG A 262 -0.54 12.15 -30.60
CA ARG A 262 -1.27 11.16 -31.41
C ARG A 262 -2.79 11.35 -31.36
N LEU A 263 -3.34 11.63 -30.15
CA LEU A 263 -4.76 11.91 -30.00
C LEU A 263 -5.19 13.14 -30.81
N LEU A 264 -4.41 14.23 -30.70
CA LEU A 264 -4.69 15.47 -31.42
C LEU A 264 -4.48 15.33 -32.93
N THR A 265 -3.45 14.61 -33.37
CA THR A 265 -3.27 14.27 -34.80
C THR A 265 -4.47 13.50 -35.34
N ALA A 266 -5.01 12.55 -34.58
CA ALA A 266 -6.22 11.82 -34.97
C ALA A 266 -7.46 12.75 -35.01
N ALA A 267 -7.58 13.69 -34.05
CA ALA A 267 -8.65 14.71 -34.05
C ALA A 267 -8.58 15.60 -35.29
N TYR A 268 -7.39 16.10 -35.66
CA TYR A 268 -7.19 16.92 -36.86
C TYR A 268 -7.39 16.10 -38.15
N GLY A 269 -7.14 14.80 -38.14
CA GLY A 269 -7.55 13.88 -39.20
C GLY A 269 -9.06 13.85 -39.40
N LYS A 270 -9.87 13.92 -38.32
CA LYS A 270 -11.33 14.02 -38.43
C LYS A 270 -11.76 15.36 -39.01
N PHE A 271 -11.11 16.48 -38.63
CA PHE A 271 -11.39 17.81 -39.24
C PHE A 271 -11.03 17.86 -40.72
N GLY A 272 -9.91 17.27 -41.10
CA GLY A 272 -9.53 17.14 -42.53
C GLY A 272 -10.54 16.33 -43.34
N SER A 273 -11.05 15.25 -42.77
CA SER A 273 -12.11 14.43 -43.36
C SER A 273 -13.43 15.20 -43.47
N TYR A 274 -13.79 15.99 -42.46
CA TYR A 274 -14.96 16.86 -42.47
C TYR A 274 -14.85 17.88 -43.62
N ALA A 275 -13.74 18.62 -43.73
CA ALA A 275 -13.51 19.63 -44.75
C ALA A 275 -13.51 19.05 -46.16
N SER A 276 -12.88 17.90 -46.38
CA SER A 276 -12.78 17.27 -47.70
C SER A 276 -14.06 16.57 -48.17
N ASN A 277 -14.98 16.23 -47.25
CA ASN A 277 -16.24 15.57 -47.58
C ASN A 277 -17.44 16.54 -47.52
N HIS A 278 -17.32 17.70 -48.13
CA HIS A 278 -18.39 18.72 -48.21
C HIS A 278 -19.00 19.07 -46.86
N ASN A 279 -18.14 19.21 -45.83
CA ASN A 279 -18.54 19.51 -44.44
C ASN A 279 -19.51 18.50 -43.85
N THR A 280 -19.33 17.22 -44.17
CA THR A 280 -20.11 16.12 -43.61
C THR A 280 -19.36 15.51 -42.46
N THR A 281 -20.05 15.26 -41.35
CA THR A 281 -19.47 14.62 -40.15
C THR A 281 -18.86 13.26 -40.49
N PRO A 282 -17.59 13.04 -40.23
CA PRO A 282 -16.96 11.73 -40.45
C PRO A 282 -17.36 10.71 -39.37
N ASP A 283 -17.25 9.44 -39.72
CA ASP A 283 -17.45 8.34 -38.74
C ASP A 283 -16.40 8.42 -37.63
N GLY A 284 -16.76 7.87 -36.45
CA GLY A 284 -15.85 7.69 -35.31
C GLY A 284 -15.40 9.00 -34.64
N VAL A 285 -16.20 10.06 -34.69
CA VAL A 285 -15.95 11.32 -33.95
C VAL A 285 -16.01 11.04 -32.44
N SER A 286 -16.92 10.17 -31.96
CA SER A 286 -17.05 9.78 -30.58
C SER A 286 -15.85 8.94 -30.05
N ASP A 287 -15.02 8.38 -30.96
CA ASP A 287 -13.80 7.69 -30.58
C ASP A 287 -12.65 8.65 -30.20
N ILE A 288 -12.81 9.93 -30.50
CA ILE A 288 -11.83 11.00 -30.24
C ILE A 288 -12.40 12.04 -29.27
N PHE A 289 -13.66 12.42 -29.43
CA PHE A 289 -14.33 13.45 -28.63
C PHE A 289 -15.36 12.82 -27.70
N LEU A 290 -15.25 13.05 -26.39
CA LEU A 290 -16.12 12.42 -25.38
C LEU A 290 -17.60 12.68 -25.62
N ASN A 291 -17.93 13.90 -26.05
CA ASN A 291 -19.29 14.32 -26.38
C ASN A 291 -19.62 14.20 -27.90
N GLY A 292 -18.79 13.47 -28.67
CA GLY A 292 -18.96 13.32 -30.09
C GLY A 292 -19.01 14.67 -30.80
N THR A 293 -20.00 14.86 -31.67
CA THR A 293 -20.24 16.13 -32.39
C THR A 293 -20.74 17.28 -31.51
N ASP A 294 -21.13 17.01 -30.27
CA ASP A 294 -21.52 18.02 -29.29
C ASP A 294 -20.35 18.62 -28.52
N ASP A 295 -19.14 18.07 -28.69
CA ASP A 295 -17.93 18.61 -28.10
C ASP A 295 -17.66 20.06 -28.54
N THR A 296 -17.27 20.93 -27.60
CA THR A 296 -17.09 22.35 -27.86
C THR A 296 -15.92 22.66 -28.77
N MET A 297 -14.83 21.90 -28.70
CA MET A 297 -13.69 22.04 -29.60
C MET A 297 -14.06 21.57 -31.00
N TYR A 298 -14.77 20.42 -31.12
CA TYR A 298 -15.26 19.92 -32.40
C TYR A 298 -16.14 20.97 -33.12
N LYS A 299 -17.12 21.53 -32.38
CA LYS A 299 -18.03 22.57 -32.90
C LYS A 299 -17.29 23.82 -33.35
N ASP A 300 -16.33 24.32 -32.59
CA ASP A 300 -15.59 25.52 -32.91
C ASP A 300 -14.75 25.35 -34.20
N VAL A 301 -14.02 24.22 -34.31
CA VAL A 301 -13.18 23.97 -35.49
C VAL A 301 -14.03 23.72 -36.73
N THR A 302 -15.11 22.95 -36.66
CA THR A 302 -16.02 22.74 -37.81
C THR A 302 -16.74 24.02 -38.22
N ALA A 303 -17.13 24.88 -37.27
CA ALA A 303 -17.67 26.19 -37.59
C ALA A 303 -16.65 27.12 -38.27
N ASP A 304 -15.35 27.00 -37.94
CA ASP A 304 -14.29 27.72 -38.64
C ASP A 304 -14.12 27.21 -40.08
N ILE A 305 -14.18 25.89 -40.28
CA ILE A 305 -14.17 25.30 -41.63
C ILE A 305 -15.35 25.82 -42.42
N ASP A 306 -16.56 25.77 -41.87
CA ASP A 306 -17.78 26.23 -42.54
C ASP A 306 -17.71 27.71 -42.93
N ARG A 307 -17.23 28.57 -42.02
CA ARG A 307 -17.09 30.02 -42.29
C ARG A 307 -16.12 30.34 -43.43
N ASN A 308 -15.12 29.49 -43.64
CA ASN A 308 -14.10 29.72 -44.67
C ASN A 308 -14.37 28.96 -45.98
N THR A 309 -15.36 28.04 -45.99
CA THR A 309 -15.80 27.27 -47.18
C THR A 309 -17.23 27.59 -47.56
N THR A 310 -18.19 26.74 -47.22
CA THR A 310 -19.62 26.84 -47.65
C THR A 310 -20.30 28.10 -47.15
N GLY A 311 -19.92 28.63 -45.98
CA GLY A 311 -20.47 29.85 -45.38
C GLY A 311 -19.66 31.14 -45.64
N ALA A 312 -18.68 31.12 -46.52
CA ALA A 312 -17.81 32.25 -46.76
C ALA A 312 -18.57 33.43 -47.36
N LYS A 313 -18.45 34.62 -46.73
CA LYS A 313 -19.16 35.86 -47.18
C LYS A 313 -18.56 36.49 -48.42
N ASN A 314 -17.27 36.36 -48.66
CA ASN A 314 -16.55 36.97 -49.77
C ASN A 314 -16.07 35.92 -50.76
N ARG A 315 -14.98 35.25 -50.43
CA ARG A 315 -14.39 34.16 -51.21
C ARG A 315 -14.23 32.93 -50.35
N ALA A 316 -14.76 31.81 -50.79
CA ALA A 316 -14.55 30.52 -50.17
C ALA A 316 -13.15 30.00 -50.45
N ALA A 317 -12.51 29.35 -49.50
CA ALA A 317 -11.37 28.51 -49.78
C ALA A 317 -11.82 27.27 -50.55
N ASP A 318 -11.03 26.86 -51.54
CA ASP A 318 -11.32 25.65 -52.33
C ASP A 318 -11.03 24.36 -51.53
N SER A 319 -10.06 24.44 -50.64
CA SER A 319 -9.79 23.36 -49.68
C SER A 319 -9.17 23.90 -48.40
N ILE A 320 -9.31 23.14 -47.33
CA ILE A 320 -8.64 23.37 -46.04
C ILE A 320 -7.91 22.09 -45.66
N SER A 321 -6.64 22.24 -45.29
CA SER A 321 -5.84 21.16 -44.73
C SER A 321 -5.21 21.57 -43.39
N PHE A 322 -4.80 20.59 -42.61
CA PHE A 322 -4.23 20.79 -41.29
C PHE A 322 -2.86 20.11 -41.21
N SER A 323 -1.89 20.79 -40.61
CA SER A 323 -0.55 20.29 -40.43
C SER A 323 0.06 20.77 -39.10
N ASP A 324 1.28 20.30 -38.78
CA ASP A 324 2.10 20.79 -37.69
C ASP A 324 1.33 20.86 -36.36
N VAL A 325 0.56 19.78 -36.06
CA VAL A 325 -0.04 19.58 -34.74
C VAL A 325 1.10 19.27 -33.77
N ASP A 326 1.36 20.16 -32.83
CA ASP A 326 2.48 20.04 -31.88
C ASP A 326 2.02 20.38 -30.48
N VAL A 327 2.07 19.38 -29.60
CA VAL A 327 1.74 19.52 -28.17
C VAL A 327 2.86 20.27 -27.47
N THR A 328 2.55 21.42 -26.88
CA THR A 328 3.50 22.22 -26.11
C THR A 328 3.49 21.90 -24.61
N GLU A 329 2.33 21.53 -24.07
CA GLU A 329 2.18 21.27 -22.64
C GLU A 329 1.07 20.26 -22.36
N VAL A 330 1.30 19.36 -21.38
CA VAL A 330 0.31 18.46 -20.78
C VAL A 330 0.36 18.65 -19.27
N VAL A 331 -0.75 19.09 -18.69
CA VAL A 331 -0.92 19.31 -17.24
C VAL A 331 -2.03 18.39 -16.74
N GLN A 332 -1.71 17.49 -15.79
CA GLN A 332 -2.71 16.69 -15.12
C GLN A 332 -3.48 17.56 -14.10
N THR A 333 -4.79 17.69 -14.27
CA THR A 333 -5.67 18.56 -13.47
C THR A 333 -6.56 17.79 -12.48
N GLY A 334 -6.67 16.48 -12.64
CA GLY A 334 -7.39 15.56 -11.77
C GLY A 334 -6.90 14.14 -11.98
N GLU A 335 -7.51 13.19 -11.29
CA GLU A 335 -7.12 11.77 -11.37
C GLU A 335 -7.12 11.25 -12.82
N LYS A 336 -8.19 11.55 -13.58
CA LYS A 336 -8.41 11.10 -14.96
C LYS A 336 -8.48 12.27 -15.96
N THR A 337 -8.17 13.50 -15.54
CA THR A 337 -8.34 14.71 -16.36
C THR A 337 -7.04 15.44 -16.59
N PHE A 338 -6.91 16.00 -17.82
CA PHE A 338 -5.71 16.67 -18.27
C PHE A 338 -6.11 17.93 -19.06
N LYS A 339 -5.27 18.96 -18.96
CA LYS A 339 -5.29 20.11 -19.88
C LYS A 339 -4.12 19.98 -20.84
N VAL A 340 -4.41 20.00 -22.14
CA VAL A 340 -3.41 19.91 -23.21
C VAL A 340 -3.38 21.20 -23.97
N THR A 341 -2.21 21.82 -24.08
CA THR A 341 -1.96 23.02 -24.93
C THR A 341 -1.12 22.61 -26.12
N PHE A 342 -1.51 23.06 -27.29
CA PHE A 342 -0.88 22.68 -28.55
C PHE A 342 -1.03 23.76 -29.61
N THR A 343 -0.31 23.63 -30.74
CA THR A 343 -0.49 24.46 -31.94
C THR A 343 -0.85 23.58 -33.13
N ALA A 344 -1.56 24.14 -34.09
CA ALA A 344 -1.84 23.51 -35.38
C ALA A 344 -1.82 24.57 -36.48
N VAL A 345 -1.44 24.19 -37.70
CA VAL A 345 -1.46 25.04 -38.88
C VAL A 345 -2.69 24.71 -39.71
N TYR A 346 -3.48 25.73 -39.99
CA TYR A 346 -4.65 25.70 -40.85
C TYR A 346 -4.24 26.31 -42.18
N ASP A 347 -4.28 25.55 -43.27
CA ASP A 347 -3.89 25.94 -44.61
C ASP A 347 -5.13 26.04 -45.48
N PHE A 348 -5.52 27.28 -45.83
CA PHE A 348 -6.66 27.63 -46.67
C PHE A 348 -6.14 27.87 -48.08
N TYR A 349 -6.42 26.93 -48.98
CA TYR A 349 -6.03 27.06 -50.40
C TYR A 349 -7.11 27.77 -51.19
N TYR A 350 -6.68 28.72 -52.04
CA TYR A 350 -7.50 29.48 -53.00
C TYR A 350 -6.93 29.31 -54.40
N GLY A 351 -7.60 28.51 -55.25
CA GLY A 351 -7.26 28.34 -56.65
C GLY A 351 -7.51 29.65 -57.43
N TYR A 352 -7.01 29.76 -58.62
CA TYR A 352 -7.20 30.97 -59.42
C TYR A 352 -8.69 31.26 -59.66
N ASP A 353 -9.13 32.48 -59.30
CA ASP A 353 -10.48 32.95 -59.51
C ASP A 353 -10.45 34.21 -60.46
N SER A 354 -11.20 34.17 -61.56
CA SER A 354 -11.24 35.24 -62.56
C SER A 354 -11.84 36.55 -62.03
N LYS A 355 -12.74 36.51 -61.04
CA LYS A 355 -13.35 37.67 -60.38
C LYS A 355 -12.35 38.37 -59.47
N PHE A 356 -11.62 37.64 -58.72
CA PHE A 356 -10.64 38.17 -57.78
C PHE A 356 -9.24 38.30 -58.38
N LYS A 357 -8.99 37.66 -59.53
CA LYS A 357 -7.71 37.62 -60.24
C LYS A 357 -6.53 37.25 -59.37
N SER A 358 -6.73 36.33 -58.46
CA SER A 358 -5.75 35.90 -57.44
C SER A 358 -5.84 34.42 -57.20
N SER A 359 -4.74 33.85 -56.71
CA SER A 359 -4.63 32.50 -56.17
C SER A 359 -3.54 32.44 -55.09
N GLY A 360 -3.53 31.41 -54.24
CA GLY A 360 -2.49 31.22 -53.22
C GLY A 360 -3.05 30.56 -51.97
N ASP A 361 -2.26 30.57 -50.94
CA ASP A 361 -2.57 29.97 -49.65
C ASP A 361 -2.58 31.02 -48.54
N ILE A 362 -3.43 30.76 -47.54
CA ILE A 362 -3.41 31.46 -46.26
C ILE A 362 -3.15 30.42 -45.19
N LYS A 363 -1.99 30.52 -44.52
CA LYS A 363 -1.60 29.61 -43.42
C LYS A 363 -1.72 30.33 -42.10
N ASP A 364 -2.66 29.89 -41.25
CA ASP A 364 -2.84 30.39 -39.90
C ASP A 364 -2.32 29.35 -38.91
N LYS A 365 -1.29 29.71 -38.14
CA LYS A 365 -0.87 28.92 -36.99
C LYS A 365 -1.69 29.32 -35.77
N ILE A 366 -2.41 28.37 -35.18
CA ILE A 366 -3.35 28.62 -34.09
C ILE A 366 -2.93 27.82 -32.87
N SER A 367 -2.91 28.48 -31.71
CA SER A 367 -2.72 27.84 -30.40
C SER A 367 -4.08 27.51 -29.80
N TRP A 368 -4.20 26.32 -29.30
CA TRP A 368 -5.38 25.79 -28.63
C TRP A 368 -5.04 25.23 -27.25
N SER A 369 -6.04 25.20 -26.36
CA SER A 369 -6.03 24.37 -25.17
C SER A 369 -7.33 23.55 -25.10
N CYS A 370 -7.23 22.27 -24.86
CA CYS A 370 -8.38 21.37 -24.63
C CYS A 370 -8.26 20.59 -23.35
N ASN A 371 -9.40 20.14 -22.82
CA ASN A 371 -9.45 19.15 -21.77
C ASN A 371 -9.41 17.76 -22.41
N VAL A 372 -8.73 16.85 -21.77
CA VAL A 372 -8.65 15.43 -22.15
C VAL A 372 -8.99 14.59 -20.94
N GLU A 373 -9.73 13.52 -21.15
CA GLU A 373 -10.16 12.59 -20.11
C GLU A 373 -9.70 11.16 -20.42
N TYR A 374 -9.18 10.48 -19.42
CA TYR A 374 -8.87 9.05 -19.48
C TYR A 374 -10.17 8.25 -19.34
N VAL A 375 -10.47 7.43 -20.34
CA VAL A 375 -11.68 6.59 -20.42
C VAL A 375 -11.33 5.09 -20.50
N GLY A 376 -10.05 4.75 -20.40
CA GLY A 376 -9.60 3.35 -20.40
C GLY A 376 -10.16 2.57 -19.22
N ASP A 377 -10.27 1.26 -19.38
CA ASP A 377 -10.74 0.35 -18.32
C ASP A 377 -9.55 -0.01 -17.41
N ASP A 378 -9.66 0.30 -16.11
CA ASP A 378 -8.64 0.01 -15.08
C ASP A 378 -8.37 -1.51 -14.92
N SER A 379 -9.16 -2.38 -15.62
CA SER A 379 -9.01 -3.84 -15.60
C SER A 379 -7.94 -4.40 -16.54
N ASP A 380 -7.45 -3.61 -17.50
CA ASP A 380 -6.48 -4.07 -18.51
C ASP A 380 -5.06 -3.60 -18.13
N SER A 381 -4.46 -4.27 -17.15
CA SER A 381 -3.11 -3.99 -16.62
C SER A 381 -1.96 -4.20 -17.63
N SER A 382 -2.26 -4.44 -18.90
CA SER A 382 -1.26 -4.65 -19.96
C SER A 382 -0.98 -3.43 -20.83
N SER A 383 -1.77 -2.36 -20.74
CA SER A 383 -1.54 -1.12 -21.48
C SER A 383 -0.96 -0.03 -20.56
N SER A 384 0.37 -0.03 -20.40
CA SER A 384 1.07 1.18 -19.94
C SER A 384 0.68 2.34 -20.86
N GLY A 385 -0.14 3.29 -20.41
CA GLY A 385 -0.53 4.61 -20.90
C GLY A 385 -0.21 5.10 -22.32
N SER A 386 0.15 4.22 -23.25
CA SER A 386 0.69 4.57 -24.56
C SER A 386 -0.33 4.50 -25.71
N ASN A 387 -1.57 4.11 -25.43
CA ASN A 387 -2.60 4.04 -26.45
C ASN A 387 -3.52 5.27 -26.38
N TYR A 388 -3.50 6.16 -27.40
CA TYR A 388 -4.36 7.33 -27.43
C TYR A 388 -5.86 6.98 -27.45
N SER A 389 -6.25 5.75 -27.79
CA SER A 389 -7.64 5.29 -27.77
C SER A 389 -8.24 5.24 -26.36
N ASP A 390 -7.41 5.28 -25.32
CA ASP A 390 -7.85 5.30 -23.93
C ASP A 390 -8.18 6.72 -23.44
N TYR A 391 -8.03 7.72 -24.32
CA TYR A 391 -8.28 9.12 -24.00
C TYR A 391 -9.31 9.73 -24.95
N ARG A 392 -10.06 10.73 -24.46
CA ARG A 392 -11.01 11.52 -25.24
C ARG A 392 -10.80 13.00 -24.97
N ILE A 393 -10.92 13.81 -26.01
CA ILE A 393 -11.03 15.26 -25.87
C ILE A 393 -12.38 15.57 -25.24
N ASN A 394 -12.40 16.33 -24.15
CA ASN A 394 -13.59 16.74 -23.42
C ASN A 394 -13.72 18.29 -23.43
N GLY A 395 -13.88 18.83 -24.61
CA GLY A 395 -14.08 20.23 -24.86
C GLY A 395 -12.82 21.10 -24.86
N LYS A 396 -12.99 22.35 -25.30
CA LYS A 396 -11.92 23.36 -25.24
C LYS A 396 -11.68 23.81 -23.79
N ALA A 397 -10.42 24.14 -23.47
CA ALA A 397 -9.98 24.65 -22.18
C ALA A 397 -9.63 26.15 -22.22
N GLY A 398 -10.25 26.90 -23.13
CA GLY A 398 -10.05 28.32 -23.36
C GLY A 398 -10.29 28.70 -24.80
N GLU A 399 -10.15 29.98 -25.12
CA GLU A 399 -10.29 30.47 -26.51
C GLU A 399 -8.99 30.22 -27.27
N SER A 400 -9.13 29.89 -28.55
CA SER A 400 -8.00 29.75 -29.47
C SER A 400 -7.32 31.10 -29.75
N GLN A 401 -6.02 31.08 -30.02
CA GLN A 401 -5.24 32.28 -30.32
C GLN A 401 -4.45 32.09 -31.62
N LYS A 402 -4.57 33.05 -32.53
CA LYS A 402 -3.73 33.06 -33.73
C LYS A 402 -2.30 33.43 -33.32
N VAL A 403 -1.35 32.57 -33.62
CA VAL A 403 0.08 32.75 -33.33
C VAL A 403 0.77 33.48 -34.51
N SER A 404 0.49 33.05 -35.73
CA SER A 404 1.05 33.66 -36.94
C SER A 404 0.11 33.47 -38.14
N ARG A 405 0.30 34.30 -39.18
CA ARG A 405 -0.37 34.18 -40.46
C ARG A 405 0.61 34.41 -41.58
N GLU A 406 0.60 33.54 -42.55
CA GLU A 406 1.25 33.70 -43.84
C GLU A 406 0.17 33.82 -44.93
N ASP A 407 0.28 34.79 -45.82
CA ASP A 407 -0.70 35.05 -46.88
C ASP A 407 0.04 35.24 -48.21
N THR A 408 -0.15 34.28 -49.09
CA THR A 408 0.46 34.29 -50.44
C THR A 408 -0.56 34.57 -51.54
N VAL A 409 -1.81 34.86 -51.18
CA VAL A 409 -2.90 35.12 -52.15
C VAL A 409 -2.62 36.42 -52.92
N LYS A 410 -2.30 36.27 -54.18
CA LYS A 410 -1.98 37.40 -55.13
C LYS A 410 -2.68 37.25 -56.46
#